data_15726ea2142e095d5bebc2743f45997c
#
_entry.id   15726ea2142e095d5bebc2743f45997c
#
_cell.length_a   1.000
_cell.length_b   1.000
_cell.length_c   1.000
_cell.angle_alpha   90.00
_cell.angle_beta   90.00
_cell.angle_gamma   90.00
#
_symmetry.space_group_name_H-M   'P 1'
#
loop_
_entity.id
_entity.type
_entity.pdbx_description
1 polymer ?
#
loop_
_entity_poly.entity_id
_entity_poly.type
_entity_poly.pdbx_seq_one_letter_code
_entity_poly.pdbx_strand_id
1 'polypeptide(L)'
;MNLDKPLIFFDIESTGLNIPADSIVELSFVKVLPGGETRIKTWKIKPWDYEKQCQRPMNPEASKVNGITDDMLVDCRTFYEYAPEIA
;
A
#
# COMPACT_ATOMS: atom_id res chain seq x y z
N MET A 1 -4.48 -23.93 13.64
CA MET A 1 -3.24 -24.17 12.88
C MET A 1 -2.04 -23.91 13.77
N ASN A 2 -1.16 -24.89 13.89
CA ASN A 2 0.09 -24.71 14.64
C ASN A 2 1.15 -24.15 13.72
N LEU A 3 1.70 -22.98 14.10
CA LEU A 3 2.74 -22.32 13.35
C LEU A 3 4.08 -22.46 14.06
N ASP A 4 5.07 -23.01 13.37
CA ASP A 4 6.45 -23.03 13.84
C ASP A 4 7.17 -21.72 13.50
N LYS A 5 6.72 -21.04 12.45
CA LYS A 5 7.31 -19.81 11.93
C LYS A 5 6.22 -18.76 11.72
N PRO A 6 6.58 -17.47 11.78
CA PRO A 6 5.63 -16.41 11.43
C PRO A 6 5.15 -16.54 9.98
N LEU A 7 3.87 -16.24 9.77
CA LEU A 7 3.30 -16.07 8.44
C LEU A 7 3.06 -14.59 8.19
N ILE A 8 3.34 -14.15 6.96
CA ILE A 8 3.11 -12.75 6.55
C ILE A 8 2.20 -12.74 5.33
N PHE A 9 1.11 -12.01 5.43
CA PHE A 9 0.17 -11.80 4.33
C PHE A 9 0.26 -10.34 3.90
N PHE A 10 0.33 -10.11 2.58
CA PHE A 10 0.37 -8.77 2.01
C PHE A 10 -0.91 -8.47 1.26
N ASP A 11 -1.35 -7.22 1.33
CA ASP A 11 -2.41 -6.69 0.50
C ASP A 11 -1.98 -5.34 -0.06
N ILE A 12 -2.17 -5.15 -1.36
CA ILE A 12 -1.73 -3.95 -2.08
C ILE A 12 -2.92 -3.37 -2.83
N GLU A 13 -3.14 -2.06 -2.67
CA GLU A 13 -4.04 -1.29 -3.50
C GLU A 13 -3.22 -0.33 -4.38
N SER A 14 -3.70 -0.09 -5.60
CA SER A 14 -2.99 0.73 -6.58
C SER A 14 -3.91 1.74 -7.25
N THR A 15 -3.33 2.60 -8.09
CA THR A 15 -4.09 3.56 -8.90
C THR A 15 -4.92 2.88 -9.99
N GLY A 16 -4.57 1.65 -10.38
CA GLY A 16 -5.23 0.92 -11.47
C GLY A 16 -4.51 -0.37 -11.81
N LEU A 17 -4.74 -0.88 -13.03
CA LEU A 17 -4.26 -2.20 -13.44
C LEU A 17 -2.79 -2.24 -13.82
N ASN A 18 -2.19 -1.11 -14.17
CA ASN A 18 -0.79 -1.01 -14.52
C ASN A 18 -0.03 -0.54 -13.28
N ILE A 19 0.74 -1.44 -12.64
CA ILE A 19 1.20 -1.24 -11.27
C ILE A 19 2.73 -1.17 -11.14
N PRO A 20 3.40 -0.09 -11.59
CA PRO A 20 4.75 0.17 -11.09
C PRO A 20 4.69 0.60 -9.61
N ALA A 21 5.82 0.52 -8.90
CA ALA A 21 5.86 0.83 -7.47
C ALA A 21 5.31 2.22 -7.13
N ASP A 22 5.47 3.19 -8.04
CA ASP A 22 4.99 4.56 -7.86
C ASP A 22 3.46 4.70 -8.02
N SER A 23 2.76 3.62 -8.36
CA SER A 23 1.29 3.56 -8.44
C SER A 23 0.63 2.90 -7.23
N ILE A 24 1.40 2.39 -6.28
CA ILE A 24 0.87 1.79 -5.07
C ILE A 24 0.33 2.89 -4.16
N VAL A 25 -0.91 2.75 -3.69
CA VAL A 25 -1.57 3.73 -2.84
C VAL A 25 -1.83 3.22 -1.42
N GLU A 26 -1.81 1.92 -1.22
CA GLU A 26 -1.92 1.32 0.10
C GLU A 26 -1.17 0.01 0.12
N LEU A 27 -0.39 -0.20 1.17
CA LEU A 27 0.29 -1.45 1.43
C LEU A 27 0.00 -1.86 2.87
N SER A 28 -0.57 -3.04 3.02
CA SER A 28 -0.82 -3.63 4.34
C SER A 28 -0.12 -4.95 4.47
N PHE A 29 0.36 -5.25 5.67
CA PHE A 29 0.68 -6.63 5.95
C PHE A 29 0.16 -7.06 7.32
N VAL A 30 -0.14 -8.34 7.40
CA VAL A 30 -0.56 -9.02 8.63
C VAL A 30 0.49 -10.07 8.94
N LYS A 31 1.11 -9.96 10.10
CA LYS A 31 2.07 -10.95 10.58
C LYS A 31 1.39 -11.79 11.65
N VAL A 32 1.33 -13.09 11.41
CA VAL A 32 0.79 -14.07 12.38
C VAL A 32 1.97 -14.77 13.04
N LEU A 33 2.10 -14.59 14.35
CA LEU A 33 3.19 -15.18 15.12
C LEU A 33 2.83 -16.60 15.58
N PRO A 34 3.83 -17.45 15.85
CA PRO A 34 3.57 -18.73 16.51
C PRO A 34 2.81 -18.49 17.80
N GLY A 35 1.75 -19.13 18.07
CA GLY A 35 0.89 -18.86 19.23
C GLY A 35 -0.35 -18.04 18.90
N GLY A 36 -0.50 -17.58 17.66
CA GLY A 36 -1.72 -16.94 17.17
C GLY A 36 -1.80 -15.43 17.31
N GLU A 37 -0.81 -14.78 17.92
CA GLU A 37 -0.78 -13.32 17.99
C GLU A 37 -0.62 -12.74 16.58
N THR A 38 -1.39 -11.69 16.27
CA THR A 38 -1.31 -11.01 14.99
C THR A 38 -0.83 -9.57 15.15
N ARG A 39 -0.05 -9.11 14.18
CA ARG A 39 0.36 -7.70 14.06
C ARG A 39 0.01 -7.22 12.69
N ILE A 40 -0.61 -6.04 12.62
CA ILE A 40 -1.06 -5.44 11.36
C ILE A 40 -0.39 -4.09 11.22
N LYS A 41 0.16 -3.81 10.02
CA LYS A 41 0.67 -2.50 9.69
C LYS A 41 0.22 -2.11 8.30
N THR A 42 -0.23 -0.86 8.15
CA THR A 42 -0.75 -0.32 6.89
C THR A 42 -0.10 1.03 6.63
N TRP A 43 0.32 1.22 5.38
CA TRP A 43 0.80 2.52 4.90
C TRP A 43 -0.11 2.99 3.79
N LYS A 44 -0.60 4.23 3.88
CA LYS A 44 -1.21 4.92 2.76
C LYS A 44 -0.15 5.73 2.06
N ILE A 45 -0.09 5.62 0.74
CA ILE A 45 1.04 6.06 -0.06
C ILE A 45 0.55 7.00 -1.15
N LYS A 46 1.25 8.10 -1.32
CA LYS A 46 1.00 9.01 -2.44
C LYS A 46 1.59 8.42 -3.70
N PRO A 47 0.77 8.09 -4.71
CA PRO A 47 1.29 7.63 -5.99
C PRO A 47 1.92 8.82 -6.72
N TRP A 48 3.15 8.62 -7.22
CA TRP A 48 3.92 9.73 -7.76
C TRP A 48 4.38 9.44 -9.18
N ASP A 49 4.19 10.42 -10.06
CA ASP A 49 4.66 10.36 -11.45
C ASP A 49 5.98 11.15 -11.53
N TYR A 50 7.09 10.44 -11.63
CA TYR A 50 8.41 11.05 -11.66
C TYR A 50 8.70 11.78 -12.97
N GLU A 51 8.06 11.41 -14.07
CA GLU A 51 8.18 12.14 -15.34
C GLU A 51 7.52 13.50 -15.25
N LYS A 52 6.29 13.55 -14.74
CA LYS A 52 5.49 14.78 -14.66
C LYS A 52 5.70 15.55 -13.38
N GLN A 53 6.41 14.95 -12.42
CA GLN A 53 6.66 15.53 -11.09
C GLN A 53 5.35 15.92 -10.39
N CYS A 54 4.40 15.01 -10.36
CA CYS A 54 3.10 15.23 -9.72
C CYS A 54 2.50 13.92 -9.23
N GLN A 55 1.47 14.04 -8.38
CA GLN A 55 0.71 12.90 -7.91
C GLN A 55 -0.01 12.22 -9.09
N ARG A 56 0.09 10.89 -9.18
CA ARG A 56 -0.68 10.13 -10.16
C ARG A 56 -2.15 10.12 -9.76
N PRO A 57 -3.08 10.41 -10.70
CA PRO A 57 -4.49 10.31 -10.37
C PRO A 57 -4.94 8.86 -10.21
N MET A 58 -5.92 8.65 -9.33
CA MET A 58 -6.58 7.36 -9.23
C MET A 58 -7.41 7.09 -10.49
N ASN A 59 -7.37 5.84 -10.96
CA ASN A 59 -8.36 5.40 -11.93
C ASN A 59 -9.73 5.39 -11.25
N PRO A 60 -10.78 6.00 -11.83
CA PRO A 60 -12.10 6.07 -11.20
C PRO A 60 -12.70 4.72 -10.84
N GLU A 61 -12.43 3.70 -11.64
CA GLU A 61 -12.92 2.34 -11.37
C GLU A 61 -12.18 1.72 -10.18
N ALA A 62 -10.88 1.98 -10.05
CA ALA A 62 -10.11 1.52 -8.90
C ALA A 62 -10.59 2.19 -7.61
N SER A 63 -10.85 3.50 -7.64
CA SER A 63 -11.42 4.22 -6.50
C SER A 63 -12.77 3.67 -6.07
N LYS A 64 -13.58 3.27 -7.05
CA LYS A 64 -14.90 2.67 -6.79
C LYS A 64 -14.79 1.36 -6.03
N VAL A 65 -13.76 0.57 -6.33
CA VAL A 65 -13.54 -0.74 -5.73
C VAL A 65 -12.89 -0.62 -4.35
N ASN A 66 -11.85 0.21 -4.23
CA ASN A 66 -11.06 0.27 -3.00
C ASN A 66 -11.40 1.46 -2.07
N GLY A 67 -12.24 2.39 -2.55
CA GLY A 67 -12.68 3.53 -1.74
C GLY A 67 -11.62 4.61 -1.54
N ILE A 68 -10.48 4.52 -2.20
CA ILE A 68 -9.38 5.48 -2.06
C ILE A 68 -9.49 6.55 -3.13
N THR A 69 -9.43 7.81 -2.73
CA THR A 69 -9.53 8.97 -3.62
C THR A 69 -8.23 9.77 -3.61
N ASP A 70 -8.05 10.61 -4.63
CA ASP A 70 -6.85 11.46 -4.75
C ASP A 70 -6.67 12.37 -3.52
N ASP A 71 -7.77 12.93 -3.03
CA ASP A 71 -7.74 13.83 -1.87
C ASP A 71 -7.23 13.16 -0.60
N MET A 72 -7.51 11.86 -0.44
CA MET A 72 -7.04 11.09 0.70
C MET A 72 -5.53 10.89 0.70
N LEU A 73 -4.89 11.01 -0.44
CA LEU A 73 -3.48 10.69 -0.63
C LEU A 73 -2.57 11.91 -0.72
N VAL A 74 -3.15 13.11 -0.84
CA VAL A 74 -2.36 14.33 -1.10
C VAL A 74 -1.33 14.62 -0.01
N ASP A 75 -1.64 14.30 1.24
CA ASP A 75 -0.75 14.53 2.39
C ASP A 75 0.10 13.31 2.76
N CYS A 76 -0.04 12.20 2.03
CA CYS A 76 0.74 10.99 2.28
C CYS A 76 2.15 11.11 1.70
N ARG A 77 3.06 10.28 2.21
CA ARG A 77 4.40 10.15 1.63
C ARG A 77 4.37 9.22 0.43
N THR A 78 5.35 9.36 -0.47
CA THR A 78 5.52 8.46 -1.60
C THR A 78 6.07 7.09 -1.14
N PHE A 79 5.99 6.10 -2.02
CA PHE A 79 6.52 4.77 -1.74
C PHE A 79 8.01 4.81 -1.35
N TYR A 80 8.80 5.56 -2.10
CA TYR A 80 10.23 5.64 -1.83
C TYR A 80 10.56 6.35 -0.52
N GLU A 81 9.73 7.27 -0.10
CA GLU A 81 9.88 7.91 1.22
C GLU A 81 9.59 6.95 2.36
N TYR A 82 8.65 5.99 2.16
CA TYR A 82 8.34 4.97 3.15
C TYR A 82 9.26 3.75 3.10
N ALA A 83 9.98 3.54 2.01
CA ALA A 83 10.74 2.31 1.78
C ALA A 83 11.64 1.90 2.96
N PRO A 84 12.37 2.82 3.63
CA PRO A 84 13.16 2.44 4.79
C PRO A 84 12.35 1.87 5.96
N GLU A 85 11.10 2.28 6.12
CA GLU A 85 10.22 1.77 7.17
C GLU A 85 9.60 0.43 6.81
N ILE A 86 9.39 0.19 5.52
CA ILE A 86 8.75 -1.03 5.02
C ILE A 86 9.74 -2.19 4.98
N ALA A 87 10.99 -1.91 4.69
CA ALA A 87 12.04 -2.92 4.55
C ALA A 87 12.37 -3.64 5.87
#